data_100697c0a5d671367071c79ccc9e7b9d
#
_entry.id   100697c0a5d671367071c79ccc9e7b9d
#
_cell.length_a   1.000
_cell.length_b   1.000
_cell.length_c   1.000
_cell.angle_alpha   90.00
_cell.angle_beta   90.00
_cell.angle_gamma   90.00
#
_symmetry.space_group_name_H-M   'P 1'
#
loop_
_entity.id
_entity.type
_entity.pdbx_description
1 polymer ?
#
loop_
_entity_poly.entity_id
_entity_poly.type
_entity_poly.pdbx_seq_one_letter_code
_entity_poly.pdbx_strand_id
1 'polypeptide(L)'
;VISGSLQPERRADLRAEVGATVQQVLKDNGQLVLAGELLVRLDDTAIRESLLSAEESVRAASQAFEQAGRQVVRLRTLQGQGMSSMQALEDAEVRSNNANSELVAARARVATARQQLRRTEVRAPFAGVVSARQISAGDTVQVGRELVKVIDPGSLRFEGLVTADRLQELKIGQPVSFRVNGSGDRWFAGKVRRIDSAANATTRQVAVQVGFDEATAAPRVAGLFAEGRIETGGAQQLMLPEGTVIRSGDSAHVWKVGDGQVQKVAVKLGERDPRSGEFPVLSGLASGDRVLRSPAGSLVDGQKFEFAKPAAAAVAASAASR
;
A
#
# COMPACT_ATOMS: atom_id res chain seq x y z
N VAL A 1 -16.67 -9.54 -7.86
CA VAL A 1 -15.49 -10.31 -7.47
C VAL A 1 -14.28 -9.61 -8.02
N ILE A 2 -13.23 -9.48 -7.23
CA ILE A 2 -11.91 -8.99 -7.62
C ILE A 2 -10.88 -10.08 -7.35
N SER A 3 -9.93 -10.24 -8.24
CA SER A 3 -8.81 -11.17 -8.07
C SER A 3 -7.50 -10.40 -8.08
N GLY A 4 -6.53 -10.86 -7.34
CA GLY A 4 -5.25 -10.18 -7.23
C GLY A 4 -4.27 -10.90 -6.30
N SER A 5 -3.33 -10.15 -5.74
CA SER A 5 -2.32 -10.70 -4.84
C SER A 5 -2.01 -9.78 -3.67
N LEU A 6 -1.44 -10.35 -2.62
CA LEU A 6 -0.90 -9.57 -1.50
C LEU A 6 0.42 -8.94 -1.90
N GLN A 7 0.50 -7.63 -1.84
CA GLN A 7 1.70 -6.86 -2.15
C GLN A 7 2.15 -6.06 -0.93
N PRO A 8 3.46 -5.99 -0.65
CA PRO A 8 3.96 -5.13 0.40
C PRO A 8 3.90 -3.67 -0.04
N GLU A 9 3.42 -2.78 0.81
CA GLU A 9 3.44 -1.34 0.57
C GLU A 9 4.86 -0.79 0.61
N ARG A 10 5.67 -1.32 1.57
CA ARG A 10 7.09 -0.99 1.67
C ARG A 10 7.92 -2.16 1.17
N ARG A 11 8.59 -1.94 0.05
CA ARG A 11 9.58 -2.86 -0.53
C ARG A 11 10.75 -2.05 -1.06
N ALA A 12 11.93 -2.64 -1.01
CA ALA A 12 13.14 -2.07 -1.58
C ALA A 12 13.90 -3.17 -2.34
N ASP A 13 14.14 -2.92 -3.61
CA ASP A 13 15.01 -3.72 -4.47
C ASP A 13 16.39 -3.06 -4.44
N LEU A 14 17.25 -3.53 -3.54
CA LEU A 14 18.59 -2.97 -3.31
C LEU A 14 19.52 -3.40 -4.43
N ARG A 15 20.14 -2.43 -5.10
CA ARG A 15 20.99 -2.62 -6.27
C ARG A 15 22.39 -2.11 -6.01
N ALA A 16 23.38 -2.68 -6.71
CA ALA A 16 24.74 -2.18 -6.66
C ALA A 16 24.82 -0.76 -7.25
N GLU A 17 25.36 0.17 -6.47
CA GLU A 17 25.64 1.52 -6.93
C GLU A 17 27.07 1.69 -7.46
N VAL A 18 27.94 0.71 -7.19
CA VAL A 18 29.31 0.62 -7.70
C VAL A 18 29.59 -0.78 -8.23
N GLY A 19 30.45 -0.89 -9.24
CA GLY A 19 30.95 -2.17 -9.71
C GLY A 19 32.07 -2.69 -8.81
N ALA A 20 31.88 -3.86 -8.18
CA ALA A 20 32.88 -4.46 -7.30
C ALA A 20 32.59 -5.95 -7.07
N THR A 21 33.48 -6.65 -6.42
CA THR A 21 33.25 -8.01 -5.94
C THR A 21 32.52 -8.00 -4.61
N VAL A 22 31.57 -8.91 -4.41
CA VAL A 22 30.87 -9.09 -3.13
C VAL A 22 31.83 -9.69 -2.13
N GLN A 23 32.22 -8.92 -1.13
CA GLN A 23 33.10 -9.38 -0.07
C GLN A 23 32.36 -10.26 0.93
N GLN A 24 31.19 -9.84 1.37
CA GLN A 24 30.40 -10.52 2.37
C GLN A 24 28.91 -10.25 2.19
N VAL A 25 28.11 -11.29 2.40
CA VAL A 25 26.65 -11.19 2.57
C VAL A 25 26.33 -11.54 4.02
N LEU A 26 25.74 -10.59 4.74
CA LEU A 26 25.49 -10.69 6.20
C LEU A 26 24.11 -11.21 6.53
N LYS A 27 23.19 -11.15 5.57
CA LYS A 27 21.79 -11.56 5.75
C LYS A 27 21.33 -12.46 4.62
N ASP A 28 20.57 -13.48 5.00
CA ASP A 28 20.00 -14.43 4.05
C ASP A 28 18.47 -14.32 3.97
N ASN A 29 17.87 -15.04 3.02
CA ASN A 29 16.44 -15.09 2.80
C ASN A 29 15.68 -15.45 4.09
N GLY A 30 14.60 -14.74 4.35
CA GLY A 30 13.75 -14.94 5.52
C GLY A 30 14.25 -14.29 6.82
N GLN A 31 15.46 -13.70 6.84
CA GLN A 31 16.00 -13.06 8.05
C GLN A 31 15.43 -11.66 8.24
N LEU A 32 15.16 -11.32 9.50
CA LEU A 32 14.77 -9.99 9.94
C LEU A 32 15.95 -9.02 9.85
N VAL A 33 15.65 -7.81 9.43
CA VAL A 33 16.60 -6.70 9.33
C VAL A 33 16.06 -5.44 9.96
N LEU A 34 16.93 -4.66 10.56
CA LEU A 34 16.62 -3.34 11.11
C LEU A 34 16.92 -2.24 10.08
N ALA A 35 16.30 -1.07 10.24
CA ALA A 35 16.64 0.08 9.42
C ALA A 35 18.11 0.47 9.60
N GLY A 36 18.84 0.71 8.50
CA GLY A 36 20.27 1.03 8.49
C GLY A 36 21.20 -0.17 8.67
N GLU A 37 20.68 -1.38 8.92
CA GLU A 37 21.50 -2.58 9.08
C GLU A 37 22.24 -2.95 7.80
N LEU A 38 23.53 -3.32 7.92
CA LEU A 38 24.37 -3.72 6.80
C LEU A 38 23.97 -5.13 6.32
N LEU A 39 23.63 -5.22 5.03
CA LEU A 39 23.21 -6.47 4.41
C LEU A 39 24.28 -7.09 3.54
N VAL A 40 24.97 -6.25 2.76
CA VAL A 40 26.02 -6.67 1.83
C VAL A 40 27.17 -5.70 1.91
N ARG A 41 28.39 -6.23 1.92
CA ARG A 41 29.61 -5.47 1.79
C ARG A 41 30.28 -5.84 0.46
N LEU A 42 30.52 -4.83 -0.34
CA LEU A 42 31.33 -4.94 -1.55
C LEU A 42 32.79 -4.68 -1.22
N ASP A 43 33.69 -5.16 -2.07
CA ASP A 43 35.13 -4.88 -1.93
C ASP A 43 35.37 -3.37 -2.09
N ASP A 44 35.93 -2.79 -1.04
CA ASP A 44 36.18 -1.36 -0.93
C ASP A 44 37.67 -0.98 -0.92
N THR A 45 38.57 -1.97 -1.16
CA THR A 45 40.01 -1.79 -1.03
C THR A 45 40.54 -0.62 -1.85
N ALA A 46 40.28 -0.60 -3.15
CA ALA A 46 40.75 0.48 -4.03
C ALA A 46 40.10 1.86 -3.67
N ILE A 47 38.85 1.85 -3.19
CA ILE A 47 38.13 3.07 -2.79
C ILE A 47 38.73 3.63 -1.49
N ARG A 48 39.12 2.77 -0.54
CA ARG A 48 39.83 3.17 0.70
C ARG A 48 41.18 3.79 0.41
N GLU A 49 41.94 3.20 -0.52
CA GLU A 49 43.24 3.75 -0.97
C GLU A 49 43.03 5.14 -1.61
N SER A 50 42.04 5.28 -2.48
CA SER A 50 41.70 6.57 -3.08
C SER A 50 41.27 7.61 -2.03
N LEU A 51 40.51 7.23 -1.01
CA LEU A 51 40.13 8.11 0.11
C LEU A 51 41.37 8.55 0.88
N LEU A 52 42.28 7.63 1.22
CA LEU A 52 43.52 7.96 1.93
C LEU A 52 44.37 8.94 1.14
N SER A 53 44.53 8.74 -0.17
CA SER A 53 45.27 9.66 -1.06
C SER A 53 44.62 11.06 -1.10
N ALA A 54 43.29 11.11 -1.14
CA ALA A 54 42.55 12.38 -1.11
C ALA A 54 42.71 13.11 0.25
N GLU A 55 42.73 12.36 1.35
CA GLU A 55 42.93 12.92 2.70
C GLU A 55 44.34 13.49 2.87
N GLU A 56 45.38 12.81 2.34
CA GLU A 56 46.74 13.35 2.31
C GLU A 56 46.83 14.63 1.46
N SER A 57 46.10 14.69 0.35
CA SER A 57 46.03 15.92 -0.49
C SER A 57 45.41 17.09 0.28
N VAL A 58 44.38 16.86 1.11
CA VAL A 58 43.79 17.88 1.98
C VAL A 58 44.81 18.33 3.01
N ARG A 59 45.59 17.41 3.61
CA ARG A 59 46.64 17.75 4.57
C ARG A 59 47.70 18.67 3.97
N ALA A 60 48.19 18.35 2.77
CA ALA A 60 49.18 19.15 2.06
C ALA A 60 48.61 20.53 1.69
N ALA A 61 47.41 20.60 1.12
CA ALA A 61 46.76 21.85 0.75
C ALA A 61 46.46 22.73 1.99
N SER A 62 46.08 22.16 3.12
CA SER A 62 45.87 22.88 4.38
C SER A 62 47.16 23.55 4.88
N GLN A 63 48.27 22.79 4.86
CA GLN A 63 49.58 23.33 5.25
C GLN A 63 50.02 24.49 4.33
N ALA A 64 49.81 24.35 3.02
CA ALA A 64 50.11 25.41 2.05
C ALA A 64 49.27 26.66 2.30
N PHE A 65 47.99 26.49 2.55
CA PHE A 65 47.09 27.60 2.86
C PHE A 65 47.47 28.30 4.17
N GLU A 66 47.77 27.56 5.23
CA GLU A 66 48.25 28.11 6.51
C GLU A 66 49.57 28.88 6.35
N GLN A 67 50.53 28.34 5.56
CA GLN A 67 51.78 29.01 5.28
C GLN A 67 51.57 30.35 4.51
N ALA A 68 50.74 30.33 3.46
CA ALA A 68 50.37 31.54 2.71
C ALA A 68 49.66 32.57 3.61
N GLY A 69 48.74 32.12 4.48
CA GLY A 69 48.07 33.00 5.45
C GLY A 69 49.03 33.66 6.43
N ARG A 70 50.00 32.90 6.97
CA ARG A 70 51.06 33.47 7.83
C ARG A 70 51.88 34.52 7.11
N GLN A 71 52.16 34.31 5.81
CA GLN A 71 52.89 35.28 5.00
C GLN A 71 52.10 36.58 4.79
N VAL A 72 50.78 36.47 4.50
CA VAL A 72 49.89 37.65 4.38
C VAL A 72 49.89 38.47 5.70
N VAL A 73 49.72 37.82 6.84
CA VAL A 73 49.72 38.48 8.17
C VAL A 73 51.07 39.23 8.38
N ARG A 74 52.19 38.57 8.09
CA ARG A 74 53.51 39.15 8.23
C ARG A 74 53.70 40.41 7.35
N LEU A 75 53.34 40.28 6.06
CA LEU A 75 53.49 41.40 5.11
C LEU A 75 52.54 42.54 5.40
N ARG A 76 51.36 42.27 5.91
CA ARG A 76 50.40 43.30 6.37
C ARG A 76 50.96 44.09 7.54
N THR A 77 51.62 43.42 8.51
CA THR A 77 52.29 44.09 9.63
C THR A 77 53.46 44.97 9.15
N LEU A 78 54.32 44.44 8.28
CA LEU A 78 55.47 45.19 7.72
C LEU A 78 55.02 46.36 6.86
N GLN A 79 53.97 46.26 6.09
CA GLN A 79 53.39 47.30 5.30
C GLN A 79 52.87 48.50 6.17
N GLY A 80 52.19 48.15 7.28
CA GLY A 80 51.72 49.12 8.30
C GLY A 80 52.87 49.87 8.96
N GLN A 81 54.11 49.34 8.95
CA GLN A 81 55.34 49.93 9.44
C GLN A 81 56.15 50.65 8.32
N GLY A 82 55.64 50.67 7.11
CA GLY A 82 56.31 51.25 5.96
C GLY A 82 57.51 50.42 5.41
N MET A 83 57.66 49.16 5.86
CA MET A 83 58.79 48.27 5.52
C MET A 83 58.48 47.29 4.40
N SER A 84 57.30 47.32 3.80
CA SER A 84 56.92 46.47 2.65
C SER A 84 56.08 47.25 1.65
N SER A 85 56.12 46.85 0.38
CA SER A 85 55.33 47.45 -0.69
C SER A 85 53.89 46.92 -0.68
N MET A 86 52.94 47.70 -1.18
CA MET A 86 51.55 47.26 -1.36
C MET A 86 51.43 46.06 -2.31
N GLN A 87 52.24 46.11 -3.41
CA GLN A 87 52.27 44.97 -4.37
C GLN A 87 52.70 43.64 -3.72
N ALA A 88 53.70 43.71 -2.80
CA ALA A 88 54.11 42.47 -2.11
C ALA A 88 53.00 41.86 -1.22
N LEU A 89 52.16 42.69 -0.62
CA LEU A 89 51.01 42.27 0.13
C LEU A 89 49.93 41.68 -0.80
N GLU A 90 49.58 42.37 -1.89
CA GLU A 90 48.63 41.88 -2.90
C GLU A 90 49.05 40.53 -3.49
N ASP A 91 50.30 40.34 -3.83
CA ASP A 91 50.85 39.07 -4.33
C ASP A 91 50.75 37.96 -3.30
N ALA A 92 50.90 38.26 -2.02
CA ALA A 92 50.72 37.26 -0.96
C ALA A 92 49.24 36.90 -0.73
N GLU A 93 48.33 37.88 -0.85
CA GLU A 93 46.89 37.66 -0.77
C GLU A 93 46.42 36.78 -1.94
N VAL A 94 46.89 37.05 -3.16
CA VAL A 94 46.60 36.19 -4.32
C VAL A 94 47.10 34.78 -4.10
N ARG A 95 48.31 34.57 -3.57
CA ARG A 95 48.85 33.24 -3.25
C ARG A 95 48.00 32.53 -2.17
N SER A 96 47.57 33.26 -1.15
CA SER A 96 46.70 32.72 -0.10
C SER A 96 45.34 32.30 -0.65
N ASN A 97 44.77 33.12 -1.54
CA ASN A 97 43.50 32.77 -2.21
C ASN A 97 43.61 31.56 -3.11
N ASN A 98 44.72 31.42 -3.86
CA ASN A 98 45.00 30.25 -4.68
C ASN A 98 45.16 28.98 -3.82
N ALA A 99 45.90 29.09 -2.71
CA ALA A 99 46.06 27.94 -1.76
C ALA A 99 44.73 27.57 -1.10
N ASN A 100 43.87 28.52 -0.78
CA ASN A 100 42.51 28.28 -0.30
C ASN A 100 41.66 27.54 -1.34
N SER A 101 41.73 27.95 -2.60
CA SER A 101 41.01 27.31 -3.69
C SER A 101 41.45 25.83 -3.86
N GLU A 102 42.74 25.54 -3.75
CA GLU A 102 43.27 24.18 -3.80
C GLU A 102 42.80 23.34 -2.60
N LEU A 103 42.78 23.94 -1.39
CA LEU A 103 42.23 23.25 -0.20
C LEU A 103 40.76 22.90 -0.37
N VAL A 104 39.95 23.81 -0.92
CA VAL A 104 38.53 23.55 -1.21
C VAL A 104 38.39 22.43 -2.23
N ALA A 105 39.18 22.43 -3.29
CA ALA A 105 39.19 21.36 -4.29
C ALA A 105 39.61 19.99 -3.70
N ALA A 106 40.63 19.97 -2.85
CA ALA A 106 41.05 18.76 -2.16
C ALA A 106 39.95 18.18 -1.23
N ARG A 107 39.27 19.05 -0.48
CA ARG A 107 38.13 18.67 0.37
C ARG A 107 36.97 18.08 -0.45
N ALA A 108 36.69 18.61 -1.63
CA ALA A 108 35.68 18.07 -2.53
C ALA A 108 36.04 16.62 -3.00
N ARG A 109 37.34 16.37 -3.31
CA ARG A 109 37.83 15.02 -3.66
C ARG A 109 37.60 14.03 -2.51
N VAL A 110 37.87 14.41 -1.25
CA VAL A 110 37.58 13.58 -0.06
C VAL A 110 36.08 13.29 0.06
N ALA A 111 35.22 14.30 -0.14
CA ALA A 111 33.77 14.11 -0.07
C ALA A 111 33.28 13.08 -1.12
N THR A 112 33.82 13.16 -2.33
CA THR A 112 33.51 12.20 -3.42
C THR A 112 33.98 10.79 -3.06
N ALA A 113 35.22 10.62 -2.58
CA ALA A 113 35.76 9.32 -2.19
C ALA A 113 34.95 8.70 -1.03
N ARG A 114 34.58 9.49 -0.03
CA ARG A 114 33.71 9.05 1.06
C ARG A 114 32.32 8.62 0.58
N GLN A 115 31.75 9.31 -0.40
CA GLN A 115 30.49 8.91 -1.00
C GLN A 115 30.61 7.57 -1.73
N GLN A 116 31.68 7.37 -2.50
CA GLN A 116 31.95 6.07 -3.16
C GLN A 116 32.11 4.95 -2.13
N LEU A 117 32.81 5.20 -1.03
CA LEU A 117 32.96 4.22 0.06
C LEU A 117 31.60 3.84 0.68
N ARG A 118 30.72 4.80 0.93
CA ARG A 118 29.36 4.50 1.44
C ARG A 118 28.55 3.64 0.48
N ARG A 119 28.76 3.75 -0.84
CA ARG A 119 28.07 2.94 -1.86
C ARG A 119 28.54 1.49 -1.91
N THR A 120 29.65 1.14 -1.26
CA THR A 120 30.09 -0.26 -1.12
C THR A 120 29.33 -0.98 -0.01
N GLU A 121 28.66 -0.26 0.86
CA GLU A 121 27.86 -0.79 1.96
C GLU A 121 26.39 -0.74 1.61
N VAL A 122 25.78 -1.88 1.33
CA VAL A 122 24.35 -1.99 1.04
C VAL A 122 23.58 -2.20 2.34
N ARG A 123 22.78 -1.21 2.71
CA ARG A 123 22.04 -1.17 3.97
C ARG A 123 20.53 -1.20 3.76
N ALA A 124 19.81 -1.78 4.73
CA ALA A 124 18.35 -1.82 4.72
C ALA A 124 17.77 -0.40 4.92
N PRO A 125 16.89 0.09 4.03
CA PRO A 125 16.29 1.42 4.17
C PRO A 125 15.21 1.49 5.26
N PHE A 126 14.65 0.35 5.66
CA PHE A 126 13.65 0.21 6.73
C PHE A 126 13.75 -1.17 7.37
N ALA A 127 13.13 -1.32 8.53
CA ALA A 127 13.02 -2.62 9.21
C ALA A 127 12.05 -3.55 8.45
N GLY A 128 12.46 -4.78 8.24
CA GLY A 128 11.67 -5.73 7.45
C GLY A 128 12.29 -7.13 7.41
N VAL A 129 12.06 -7.83 6.31
CA VAL A 129 12.57 -9.18 6.06
C VAL A 129 13.23 -9.23 4.68
N VAL A 130 14.34 -9.92 4.56
CA VAL A 130 14.96 -10.25 3.27
C VAL A 130 14.05 -11.22 2.52
N SER A 131 13.43 -10.79 1.44
CA SER A 131 12.53 -11.63 0.65
C SER A 131 13.26 -12.40 -0.46
N ALA A 132 14.34 -11.84 -0.98
CA ALA A 132 15.18 -12.50 -1.99
C ALA A 132 16.63 -11.99 -1.91
N ARG A 133 17.57 -12.90 -2.08
CA ARG A 133 19.00 -12.63 -2.25
C ARG A 133 19.42 -13.19 -3.62
N GLN A 134 20.03 -12.36 -4.45
CA GLN A 134 20.40 -12.72 -5.83
C GLN A 134 21.91 -12.76 -6.05
N ILE A 135 22.68 -12.71 -4.97
CA ILE A 135 24.14 -12.67 -5.00
C ILE A 135 24.72 -13.56 -3.91
N SER A 136 25.97 -13.96 -4.12
CA SER A 136 26.78 -14.70 -3.16
C SER A 136 28.13 -14.00 -2.94
N ALA A 137 28.78 -14.29 -1.82
CA ALA A 137 30.14 -13.81 -1.58
C ALA A 137 31.08 -14.37 -2.69
N GLY A 138 31.92 -13.50 -3.25
CA GLY A 138 32.76 -13.80 -4.40
C GLY A 138 32.19 -13.41 -5.75
N ASP A 139 30.89 -13.11 -5.84
CA ASP A 139 30.26 -12.64 -7.10
C ASP A 139 30.79 -11.26 -7.48
N THR A 140 31.04 -11.04 -8.77
CA THR A 140 31.32 -9.71 -9.31
C THR A 140 30.03 -9.08 -9.78
N VAL A 141 29.73 -7.87 -9.29
CA VAL A 141 28.53 -7.13 -9.62
C VAL A 141 28.82 -5.84 -10.36
N GLN A 142 27.94 -5.50 -11.30
CA GLN A 142 27.96 -4.23 -12.03
C GLN A 142 26.93 -3.27 -11.44
N VAL A 143 27.09 -1.97 -11.70
CA VAL A 143 26.11 -0.95 -11.31
C VAL A 143 24.70 -1.32 -11.83
N GLY A 144 23.71 -1.24 -10.97
CA GLY A 144 22.31 -1.59 -11.29
C GLY A 144 21.95 -3.07 -11.08
N ARG A 145 22.93 -3.96 -10.83
CA ARG A 145 22.65 -5.36 -10.49
C ARG A 145 21.85 -5.45 -9.19
N GLU A 146 20.72 -6.17 -9.20
CA GLU A 146 19.92 -6.43 -8.00
C GLU A 146 20.68 -7.36 -7.06
N LEU A 147 20.79 -6.97 -5.81
CA LEU A 147 21.55 -7.68 -4.78
C LEU A 147 20.62 -8.39 -3.79
N VAL A 148 19.76 -7.60 -3.15
CA VAL A 148 18.88 -8.07 -2.08
C VAL A 148 17.56 -7.33 -2.18
N LYS A 149 16.46 -8.03 -1.95
CA LYS A 149 15.13 -7.48 -1.82
C LYS A 149 14.68 -7.52 -0.38
N VAL A 150 14.27 -6.36 0.14
CA VAL A 150 13.71 -6.23 1.50
C VAL A 150 12.25 -5.82 1.40
N ILE A 151 11.40 -6.48 2.17
CA ILE A 151 9.97 -6.16 2.28
C ILE A 151 9.60 -5.95 3.74
N ASP A 152 8.56 -5.16 3.98
CA ASP A 152 7.94 -5.06 5.29
C ASP A 152 6.66 -5.93 5.32
N PRO A 153 6.69 -7.09 6.02
CA PRO A 153 5.52 -7.97 6.11
C PRO A 153 4.34 -7.36 6.88
N GLY A 154 4.59 -6.31 7.67
CA GLY A 154 3.52 -5.57 8.38
C GLY A 154 2.76 -4.59 7.48
N SER A 155 3.29 -4.28 6.29
CA SER A 155 2.71 -3.34 5.34
C SER A 155 1.98 -4.00 4.17
N LEU A 156 1.54 -5.26 4.30
CA LEU A 156 0.85 -5.97 3.23
C LEU A 156 -0.51 -5.36 2.96
N ARG A 157 -0.85 -5.28 1.68
CA ARG A 157 -2.16 -4.88 1.18
C ARG A 157 -2.62 -5.86 0.10
N PHE A 158 -3.91 -5.98 -0.08
CA PHE A 158 -4.46 -6.71 -1.21
C PHE A 158 -4.54 -5.77 -2.41
N GLU A 159 -3.86 -6.14 -3.48
CA GLU A 159 -3.92 -5.46 -4.77
C GLU A 159 -4.76 -6.29 -5.73
N GLY A 160 -6.01 -5.85 -5.91
CA GLY A 160 -6.99 -6.51 -6.77
C GLY A 160 -7.11 -5.81 -8.11
N LEU A 161 -7.43 -6.57 -9.15
CA LEU A 161 -7.65 -6.07 -10.50
C LEU A 161 -9.15 -6.06 -10.80
N VAL A 162 -9.65 -4.94 -11.30
CA VAL A 162 -11.05 -4.74 -11.65
C VAL A 162 -11.15 -4.26 -13.09
N THR A 163 -12.11 -4.78 -13.83
CA THR A 163 -12.40 -4.32 -15.20
C THR A 163 -12.93 -2.89 -15.21
N ALA A 164 -12.58 -2.12 -16.23
CA ALA A 164 -12.96 -0.70 -16.33
C ALA A 164 -14.47 -0.46 -16.24
N ASP A 165 -15.30 -1.40 -16.73
CA ASP A 165 -16.76 -1.30 -16.72
C ASP A 165 -17.36 -1.25 -15.29
N ARG A 166 -16.65 -1.79 -14.32
CA ARG A 166 -17.09 -1.82 -12.90
C ARG A 166 -16.54 -0.70 -12.05
N LEU A 167 -15.72 0.19 -12.61
CA LEU A 167 -15.12 1.30 -11.86
C LEU A 167 -16.15 2.27 -11.31
N GLN A 168 -17.28 2.47 -11.99
CA GLN A 168 -18.34 3.37 -11.55
C GLN A 168 -19.01 2.93 -10.23
N GLU A 169 -18.92 1.63 -9.92
CA GLU A 169 -19.49 1.05 -8.70
C GLU A 169 -18.53 1.14 -7.50
N LEU A 170 -17.26 1.55 -7.74
CA LEU A 170 -16.22 1.54 -6.73
C LEU A 170 -16.03 2.90 -6.09
N LYS A 171 -15.97 2.90 -4.76
CA LYS A 171 -15.68 4.10 -3.96
C LYS A 171 -14.57 3.81 -2.95
N ILE A 172 -13.74 4.81 -2.69
CA ILE A 172 -12.78 4.76 -1.60
C ILE A 172 -13.54 4.62 -0.28
N GLY A 173 -13.02 3.79 0.63
CA GLY A 173 -13.65 3.46 1.91
C GLY A 173 -14.64 2.28 1.86
N GLN A 174 -14.97 1.78 0.69
CA GLN A 174 -15.91 0.67 0.52
C GLN A 174 -15.36 -0.62 1.14
N PRO A 175 -16.18 -1.37 1.92
CA PRO A 175 -15.75 -2.61 2.53
C PRO A 175 -15.53 -3.70 1.48
N VAL A 176 -14.49 -4.48 1.70
CA VAL A 176 -14.10 -5.62 0.87
C VAL A 176 -13.84 -6.81 1.75
N SER A 177 -14.50 -7.91 1.47
CA SER A 177 -14.21 -9.20 2.07
C SER A 177 -13.40 -10.04 1.09
N PHE A 178 -12.25 -10.55 1.49
CA PHE A 178 -11.38 -11.33 0.60
C PHE A 178 -10.78 -12.55 1.30
N ARG A 179 -10.49 -13.56 0.50
CA ARG A 179 -9.86 -14.81 0.91
C ARG A 179 -8.48 -14.90 0.28
N VAL A 180 -7.50 -15.33 1.07
CA VAL A 180 -6.11 -15.50 0.63
C VAL A 180 -5.82 -16.99 0.49
N ASN A 181 -5.29 -17.39 -0.66
CA ASN A 181 -4.89 -18.76 -0.89
C ASN A 181 -3.78 -19.18 0.09
N GLY A 182 -3.90 -20.37 0.66
CA GLY A 182 -2.99 -20.86 1.70
C GLY A 182 -3.35 -20.46 3.13
N SER A 183 -4.42 -19.65 3.34
CA SER A 183 -4.90 -19.29 4.69
C SER A 183 -6.13 -20.09 5.13
N GLY A 184 -6.43 -21.20 4.46
CA GLY A 184 -7.67 -21.99 4.68
C GLY A 184 -8.91 -21.20 4.24
N ASP A 185 -10.07 -21.47 4.88
CA ASP A 185 -11.34 -20.80 4.58
C ASP A 185 -11.54 -19.48 5.35
N ARG A 186 -10.45 -18.84 5.79
CA ARG A 186 -10.51 -17.57 6.51
C ARG A 186 -10.79 -16.42 5.54
N TRP A 187 -11.82 -15.64 5.88
CA TRP A 187 -12.12 -14.38 5.23
C TRP A 187 -11.46 -13.24 5.99
N PHE A 188 -10.87 -12.32 5.23
CA PHE A 188 -10.25 -11.11 5.73
C PHE A 188 -11.11 -9.94 5.33
N ALA A 189 -11.31 -9.02 6.27
CA ALA A 189 -12.00 -7.77 6.03
C ALA A 189 -10.99 -6.66 5.72
N GLY A 190 -11.36 -5.78 4.81
CA GLY A 190 -10.56 -4.61 4.46
C GLY A 190 -11.41 -3.52 3.83
N LYS A 191 -10.77 -2.40 3.50
CA LYS A 191 -11.42 -1.27 2.84
C LYS A 191 -10.62 -0.83 1.63
N VAL A 192 -11.31 -0.40 0.58
CA VAL A 192 -10.70 0.22 -0.58
C VAL A 192 -9.98 1.49 -0.12
N ARG A 193 -8.64 1.51 -0.21
CA ARG A 193 -7.81 2.68 0.12
C ARG A 193 -7.54 3.53 -1.11
N ARG A 194 -7.33 2.89 -2.24
CA ARG A 194 -6.95 3.57 -3.48
C ARG A 194 -7.46 2.82 -4.70
N ILE A 195 -7.85 3.56 -5.70
CA ILE A 195 -8.18 3.09 -7.04
C ILE A 195 -7.20 3.79 -7.97
N ASP A 196 -6.44 3.04 -8.76
CA ASP A 196 -5.48 3.64 -9.68
C ASP A 196 -6.20 4.38 -10.80
N SER A 197 -5.61 5.52 -11.21
CA SER A 197 -6.22 6.38 -12.25
C SER A 197 -5.95 5.91 -13.67
N ALA A 198 -5.10 4.88 -13.84
CA ALA A 198 -4.72 4.35 -15.14
C ALA A 198 -5.12 2.88 -15.26
N ALA A 199 -5.77 2.54 -16.36
CA ALA A 199 -6.00 1.15 -16.72
C ALA A 199 -4.77 0.58 -17.44
N ASN A 200 -4.48 -0.69 -17.20
CA ASN A 200 -3.50 -1.42 -17.98
C ASN A 200 -3.95 -1.48 -19.45
N ALA A 201 -3.12 -1.02 -20.38
CA ALA A 201 -3.46 -0.89 -21.79
C ALA A 201 -3.79 -2.25 -22.45
N THR A 202 -3.20 -3.33 -21.97
CA THR A 202 -3.38 -4.67 -22.54
C THR A 202 -4.59 -5.39 -21.94
N THR A 203 -4.74 -5.36 -20.60
CA THR A 203 -5.79 -6.11 -19.91
C THR A 203 -7.05 -5.30 -19.67
N ARG A 204 -7.02 -3.97 -19.84
CA ARG A 204 -8.09 -3.01 -19.54
C ARG A 204 -8.58 -3.09 -18.10
N GLN A 205 -7.70 -3.53 -17.21
CA GLN A 205 -7.98 -3.64 -15.79
C GLN A 205 -7.33 -2.48 -15.03
N VAL A 206 -7.98 -2.07 -13.96
CA VAL A 206 -7.50 -1.04 -13.05
C VAL A 206 -7.14 -1.71 -11.73
N ALA A 207 -6.01 -1.34 -11.17
CA ALA A 207 -5.57 -1.84 -9.86
C ALA A 207 -6.33 -1.10 -8.74
N VAL A 208 -6.85 -1.89 -7.81
CA VAL A 208 -7.56 -1.42 -6.62
C VAL A 208 -6.79 -1.91 -5.40
N GLN A 209 -6.37 -0.98 -4.56
CA GLN A 209 -5.63 -1.28 -3.34
C GLN A 209 -6.59 -1.34 -2.16
N VAL A 210 -6.60 -2.48 -1.48
CA VAL A 210 -7.41 -2.74 -0.31
C VAL A 210 -6.49 -2.92 0.89
N GLY A 211 -6.67 -2.07 1.90
CA GLY A 211 -5.98 -2.20 3.18
C GLY A 211 -6.70 -3.19 4.07
N PHE A 212 -5.96 -3.93 4.88
CA PHE A 212 -6.53 -4.78 5.93
C PHE A 212 -7.15 -3.91 7.03
N ASP A 213 -8.23 -4.37 7.64
CA ASP A 213 -8.74 -3.80 8.88
C ASP A 213 -7.79 -4.18 10.02
N GLU A 214 -7.51 -3.22 10.92
CA GLU A 214 -6.56 -3.38 12.04
C GLU A 214 -6.91 -4.54 13.00
N ALA A 215 -8.19 -4.90 13.07
CA ALA A 215 -8.67 -6.01 13.89
C ALA A 215 -8.36 -7.40 13.30
N THR A 216 -7.91 -7.48 12.05
CA THR A 216 -7.73 -8.75 11.35
C THR A 216 -6.22 -9.06 11.25
N ALA A 217 -5.80 -10.19 11.83
CA ALA A 217 -4.43 -10.66 11.70
C ALA A 217 -4.12 -10.97 10.22
N ALA A 218 -3.48 -10.03 9.54
CA ALA A 218 -3.11 -10.17 8.13
C ALA A 218 -2.09 -11.31 7.92
N PRO A 219 -2.16 -12.04 6.80
CA PRO A 219 -1.10 -12.96 6.41
C PRO A 219 0.22 -12.21 6.29
N ARG A 220 1.33 -12.82 6.73
CA ARG A 220 2.65 -12.19 6.68
C ARG A 220 3.48 -12.57 5.45
N VAL A 221 2.85 -13.17 4.44
CA VAL A 221 3.50 -13.65 3.23
C VAL A 221 3.04 -12.83 2.03
N ALA A 222 3.98 -12.14 1.40
CA ALA A 222 3.74 -11.40 0.17
C ALA A 222 3.63 -12.34 -1.04
N GLY A 223 2.93 -11.90 -2.09
CA GLY A 223 2.79 -12.65 -3.35
C GLY A 223 1.69 -13.70 -3.34
N LEU A 224 1.02 -13.95 -2.22
CA LEU A 224 -0.11 -14.89 -2.19
C LEU A 224 -1.27 -14.35 -3.03
N PHE A 225 -1.86 -15.23 -3.82
CA PHE A 225 -3.08 -14.90 -4.57
C PHE A 225 -4.27 -14.76 -3.62
N ALA A 226 -5.14 -13.79 -3.91
CA ALA A 226 -6.33 -13.53 -3.14
C ALA A 226 -7.53 -13.19 -4.04
N GLU A 227 -8.70 -13.60 -3.60
CA GLU A 227 -9.99 -13.28 -4.23
C GLU A 227 -10.86 -12.51 -3.28
N GLY A 228 -11.37 -11.35 -3.73
CA GLY A 228 -12.20 -10.47 -2.93
C GLY A 228 -13.59 -10.27 -3.51
N ARG A 229 -14.51 -9.92 -2.63
CA ARG A 229 -15.85 -9.43 -2.96
C ARG A 229 -15.99 -8.03 -2.40
N ILE A 230 -16.26 -7.08 -3.28
CA ILE A 230 -16.58 -5.72 -2.87
C ILE A 230 -18.07 -5.70 -2.56
N GLU A 231 -18.41 -5.23 -1.39
CA GLU A 231 -19.80 -4.98 -1.05
C GLU A 231 -20.20 -3.68 -1.75
N THR A 232 -20.81 -3.78 -2.92
CA THR A 232 -21.53 -2.67 -3.50
C THR A 232 -22.69 -2.39 -2.54
N GLY A 233 -22.66 -1.23 -1.86
CA GLY A 233 -23.71 -0.84 -0.94
C GLY A 233 -25.05 -0.93 -1.67
N GLY A 234 -25.79 -1.98 -1.41
CA GLY A 234 -27.15 -2.10 -1.88
C GLY A 234 -27.90 -0.91 -1.30
N ALA A 235 -28.48 -0.08 -2.16
CA ALA A 235 -29.56 0.77 -1.71
C ALA A 235 -30.49 -0.13 -0.90
N GLN A 236 -30.90 0.28 0.29
CA GLN A 236 -31.92 -0.46 1.05
C GLN A 236 -33.17 -0.50 0.17
N GLN A 237 -33.25 -1.49 -0.67
CA GLN A 237 -34.41 -1.75 -1.50
C GLN A 237 -35.36 -2.62 -0.70
N LEU A 238 -36.61 -2.25 -0.71
CA LEU A 238 -37.67 -3.12 -0.19
C LEU A 238 -37.65 -4.40 -0.99
N MET A 239 -37.53 -5.53 -0.31
CA MET A 239 -37.54 -6.87 -0.92
C MET A 239 -38.88 -7.53 -0.61
N LEU A 240 -39.46 -8.22 -1.60
CA LEU A 240 -40.70 -8.97 -1.45
C LEU A 240 -40.44 -10.45 -1.72
N PRO A 241 -40.84 -11.35 -0.81
CA PRO A 241 -40.85 -12.77 -1.06
C PRO A 241 -41.75 -13.12 -2.27
N GLU A 242 -41.34 -14.10 -3.06
CA GLU A 242 -42.06 -14.54 -4.28
C GLU A 242 -43.55 -14.84 -4.02
N GLY A 243 -43.85 -15.46 -2.87
CA GLY A 243 -45.24 -15.81 -2.48
C GLY A 243 -46.17 -14.60 -2.18
N THR A 244 -45.64 -13.39 -2.07
CA THR A 244 -46.44 -12.16 -1.84
C THR A 244 -46.90 -11.51 -3.14
N VAL A 245 -46.26 -11.88 -4.27
CA VAL A 245 -46.49 -11.22 -5.56
C VAL A 245 -47.46 -12.04 -6.42
N ILE A 246 -48.51 -11.40 -6.86
CA ILE A 246 -49.44 -11.97 -7.85
C ILE A 246 -49.13 -11.32 -9.20
N ARG A 247 -48.78 -12.14 -10.17
CA ARG A 247 -48.55 -11.70 -11.55
C ARG A 247 -49.79 -11.96 -12.41
N SER A 248 -50.15 -10.95 -13.20
CA SER A 248 -51.22 -11.06 -14.16
C SER A 248 -50.74 -10.45 -15.49
N GLY A 249 -50.22 -11.32 -16.39
CA GLY A 249 -49.51 -10.86 -17.57
C GLY A 249 -48.27 -10.03 -17.24
N ASP A 250 -48.14 -8.86 -17.84
CA ASP A 250 -47.00 -7.94 -17.62
C ASP A 250 -47.14 -7.08 -16.34
N SER A 251 -48.23 -7.21 -15.58
CA SER A 251 -48.44 -6.47 -14.35
C SER A 251 -48.27 -7.33 -13.11
N ALA A 252 -47.64 -6.77 -12.07
CA ALA A 252 -47.51 -7.39 -10.77
C ALA A 252 -48.25 -6.57 -9.73
N HIS A 253 -48.94 -7.24 -8.81
CA HIS A 253 -49.59 -6.56 -7.69
C HIS A 253 -49.42 -7.36 -6.40
N VAL A 254 -49.54 -6.66 -5.30
CA VAL A 254 -49.59 -7.21 -3.93
C VAL A 254 -50.81 -6.77 -3.20
N TRP A 255 -51.19 -7.55 -2.17
CA TRP A 255 -52.26 -7.17 -1.27
C TRP A 255 -51.65 -6.48 -0.05
N LYS A 256 -51.82 -5.15 0.00
CA LYS A 256 -51.43 -4.33 1.16
C LYS A 256 -52.53 -4.37 2.20
N VAL A 257 -52.11 -4.48 3.45
CA VAL A 257 -52.99 -4.54 4.60
C VAL A 257 -52.93 -3.19 5.35
N GLY A 258 -54.03 -2.49 5.44
CA GLY A 258 -54.14 -1.23 6.18
C GLY A 258 -55.59 -1.01 6.63
N ASP A 259 -55.77 -0.36 7.80
CA ASP A 259 -57.08 0.05 8.37
C ASP A 259 -58.17 -1.03 8.39
N GLY A 260 -57.77 -2.30 8.60
CA GLY A 260 -58.69 -3.44 8.63
C GLY A 260 -59.23 -3.87 7.26
N GLN A 261 -58.64 -3.41 6.17
CA GLN A 261 -58.98 -3.78 4.80
C GLN A 261 -57.76 -4.15 3.98
N VAL A 262 -57.95 -5.01 2.99
CA VAL A 262 -56.92 -5.33 1.99
C VAL A 262 -57.10 -4.48 0.76
N GLN A 263 -55.99 -3.89 0.30
CA GLN A 263 -55.95 -3.06 -0.89
C GLN A 263 -55.05 -3.69 -1.95
N LYS A 264 -55.50 -3.70 -3.18
CA LYS A 264 -54.74 -4.16 -4.33
C LYS A 264 -53.80 -3.06 -4.81
N VAL A 265 -52.49 -3.22 -4.59
CA VAL A 265 -51.47 -2.24 -4.95
C VAL A 265 -50.63 -2.79 -6.12
N ALA A 266 -50.59 -2.03 -7.22
CA ALA A 266 -49.71 -2.34 -8.34
C ALA A 266 -48.25 -2.03 -7.96
N VAL A 267 -47.34 -2.96 -8.23
CA VAL A 267 -45.91 -2.84 -7.91
C VAL A 267 -45.09 -3.04 -9.16
N LYS A 268 -44.01 -2.24 -9.28
CA LYS A 268 -42.96 -2.51 -10.25
C LYS A 268 -41.84 -3.23 -9.53
N LEU A 269 -41.46 -4.41 -10.04
CA LEU A 269 -40.44 -5.26 -9.48
C LEU A 269 -39.21 -5.26 -10.37
N GLY A 270 -38.01 -5.37 -9.77
CA GLY A 270 -36.77 -5.64 -10.48
C GLY A 270 -36.55 -7.14 -10.74
N GLU A 271 -35.37 -7.47 -11.20
CA GLU A 271 -34.97 -8.87 -11.38
C GLU A 271 -34.90 -9.59 -10.04
N ARG A 272 -35.30 -10.86 -10.05
CA ARG A 272 -35.26 -11.70 -8.85
C ARG A 272 -33.83 -11.88 -8.36
N ASP A 273 -33.58 -11.62 -7.08
CA ASP A 273 -32.31 -11.95 -6.46
C ASP A 273 -32.15 -13.49 -6.37
N PRO A 274 -31.18 -14.07 -7.06
CA PRO A 274 -30.97 -15.53 -7.05
C PRO A 274 -30.53 -16.08 -5.71
N ARG A 275 -30.11 -15.23 -4.75
CA ARG A 275 -29.64 -15.65 -3.42
C ARG A 275 -30.76 -15.75 -2.41
N SER A 276 -31.62 -14.72 -2.35
CA SER A 276 -32.74 -14.67 -1.41
C SER A 276 -34.03 -15.24 -1.99
N GLY A 277 -34.16 -15.29 -3.33
CA GLY A 277 -35.38 -15.64 -4.03
C GLY A 277 -36.43 -14.53 -4.01
N GLU A 278 -36.08 -13.34 -3.55
CA GLU A 278 -36.95 -12.19 -3.38
C GLU A 278 -36.85 -11.22 -4.56
N PHE A 279 -37.86 -10.40 -4.73
CA PHE A 279 -37.91 -9.36 -5.76
C PHE A 279 -37.70 -7.98 -5.15
N PRO A 280 -36.77 -7.16 -5.68
CA PRO A 280 -36.65 -5.75 -5.25
C PRO A 280 -37.83 -4.94 -5.78
N VAL A 281 -38.41 -4.12 -4.91
CA VAL A 281 -39.51 -3.22 -5.24
C VAL A 281 -38.96 -1.91 -5.76
N LEU A 282 -39.22 -1.62 -7.03
CA LEU A 282 -38.82 -0.37 -7.67
C LEU A 282 -39.80 0.77 -7.40
N SER A 283 -41.12 0.46 -7.30
CA SER A 283 -42.17 1.42 -6.94
C SER A 283 -43.46 0.71 -6.52
N GLY A 284 -44.31 1.40 -5.78
CA GLY A 284 -45.64 0.94 -5.39
C GLY A 284 -45.79 0.66 -3.90
N LEU A 285 -44.72 0.48 -3.14
CA LEU A 285 -44.76 0.26 -1.69
C LEU A 285 -43.77 1.19 -0.96
N ALA A 286 -44.07 1.48 0.28
CA ALA A 286 -43.23 2.23 1.21
C ALA A 286 -42.69 1.31 2.33
N SER A 287 -41.55 1.72 2.94
CA SER A 287 -41.03 1.03 4.10
C SER A 287 -42.01 1.05 5.25
N GLY A 288 -42.31 -0.13 5.81
CA GLY A 288 -43.30 -0.29 6.87
C GLY A 288 -44.67 -0.76 6.40
N ASP A 289 -44.93 -0.80 5.10
CA ASP A 289 -46.19 -1.35 4.56
C ASP A 289 -46.29 -2.87 4.88
N ARG A 290 -47.46 -3.27 5.33
CA ARG A 290 -47.78 -4.69 5.60
C ARG A 290 -48.41 -5.31 4.37
N VAL A 291 -47.86 -6.44 3.91
CA VAL A 291 -48.38 -7.18 2.74
C VAL A 291 -48.72 -8.60 3.12
N LEU A 292 -49.70 -9.17 2.45
CA LEU A 292 -50.05 -10.60 2.65
C LEU A 292 -48.99 -11.49 2.07
N ARG A 293 -48.47 -12.40 2.88
CA ARG A 293 -47.34 -13.29 2.50
C ARG A 293 -47.74 -14.37 1.49
N SER A 294 -49.00 -14.86 1.57
CA SER A 294 -49.53 -15.87 0.66
C SER A 294 -51.04 -15.61 0.51
N PRO A 295 -51.43 -14.72 -0.42
CA PRO A 295 -52.83 -14.47 -0.65
C PRO A 295 -53.48 -15.70 -1.27
N ALA A 296 -54.36 -16.37 -0.51
CA ALA A 296 -55.15 -17.48 -0.97
C ALA A 296 -56.57 -17.08 -1.27
N GLY A 297 -57.13 -17.52 -2.40
CA GLY A 297 -58.51 -17.27 -2.81
C GLY A 297 -58.71 -15.96 -3.61
N SER A 298 -59.97 -15.71 -3.99
CA SER A 298 -60.37 -14.48 -4.71
C SER A 298 -60.58 -13.33 -3.73
N LEU A 299 -59.50 -12.61 -3.42
CA LEU A 299 -59.56 -11.36 -2.65
C LEU A 299 -60.14 -10.24 -3.51
N VAL A 300 -61.03 -9.41 -2.93
CA VAL A 300 -61.58 -8.23 -3.56
C VAL A 300 -61.00 -6.99 -2.91
N ASP A 301 -60.72 -5.97 -3.72
CA ASP A 301 -60.19 -4.69 -3.24
C ASP A 301 -61.18 -4.07 -2.23
N GLY A 302 -60.65 -3.63 -1.08
CA GLY A 302 -61.45 -3.07 0.01
C GLY A 302 -62.13 -4.13 0.94
N GLN A 303 -61.82 -5.41 0.75
CA GLN A 303 -62.37 -6.49 1.61
C GLN A 303 -61.86 -6.36 3.04
N LYS A 304 -62.79 -6.41 4.01
CA LYS A 304 -62.45 -6.40 5.44
C LYS A 304 -61.82 -7.75 5.83
N PHE A 305 -60.80 -7.67 6.66
CA PHE A 305 -60.14 -8.86 7.20
C PHE A 305 -59.91 -8.70 8.70
N GLU A 306 -59.83 -9.81 9.40
CA GLU A 306 -59.39 -9.92 10.79
C GLU A 306 -58.14 -10.81 10.87
N PHE A 307 -57.15 -10.35 11.65
CA PHE A 307 -56.01 -11.22 11.91
C PHE A 307 -56.46 -12.38 12.78
N ALA A 308 -56.23 -13.64 12.31
CA ALA A 308 -56.36 -14.77 13.16
C ALA A 308 -55.40 -14.63 14.35
N LYS A 309 -55.97 -14.60 15.55
CA LYS A 309 -55.15 -14.55 16.78
C LYS A 309 -54.23 -15.78 16.75
N PRO A 310 -52.89 -15.59 16.94
CA PRO A 310 -52.02 -16.75 16.94
C PRO A 310 -52.48 -17.73 18.01
N ALA A 311 -52.82 -18.96 17.64
CA ALA A 311 -53.12 -20.01 18.56
C ALA A 311 -51.92 -20.18 19.49
N ALA A 312 -52.12 -19.91 20.78
CA ALA A 312 -51.05 -20.12 21.78
C ALA A 312 -50.61 -21.55 21.65
N ALA A 313 -49.33 -21.77 21.27
CA ALA A 313 -48.72 -23.07 21.23
C ALA A 313 -48.86 -23.66 22.65
N ALA A 314 -49.75 -24.62 22.82
CA ALA A 314 -49.84 -25.42 24.02
C ALA A 314 -48.50 -26.17 24.15
N VAL A 315 -47.66 -25.68 25.02
CA VAL A 315 -46.50 -26.41 25.53
C VAL A 315 -47.09 -27.57 26.36
N ALA A 316 -47.26 -28.72 25.74
CA ALA A 316 -47.54 -29.94 26.46
C ALA A 316 -46.31 -30.28 27.30
N ALA A 317 -46.42 -30.02 28.59
CA ALA A 317 -45.58 -30.61 29.60
C ALA A 317 -45.74 -32.13 29.53
N SER A 318 -44.72 -32.82 29.08
CA SER A 318 -44.45 -34.23 29.35
C SER A 318 -43.11 -34.33 30.06
N ALA A 319 -43.13 -33.96 31.33
CA ALA A 319 -42.16 -34.45 32.29
C ALA A 319 -42.90 -35.47 33.13
N ALA A 320 -42.51 -36.69 33.08
CA ALA A 320 -42.40 -37.63 34.16
C ALA A 320 -42.53 -39.09 33.64
N SER A 321 -41.58 -39.82 34.00
CA SER A 321 -41.56 -41.28 34.17
C SER A 321 -40.79 -42.07 33.12
N ARG A 322 -39.55 -42.25 33.22
CA ARG A 322 -38.81 -43.43 33.74
C ARG A 322 -37.31 -43.21 33.61
#